data_4eae762c65ab158faf223fea5fe7b42c
#
_entry.id   4eae762c65ab158faf223fea5fe7b42c
#
_cell.length_a   1.000
_cell.length_b   1.000
_cell.length_c   1.000
_cell.angle_alpha   90.00
_cell.angle_beta   90.00
_cell.angle_gamma   90.00
#
_symmetry.space_group_name_H-M   'P 1'
#
loop_
_entity.id
_entity.type
_entity.pdbx_description
1 polymer ?
#
loop_
_entity_poly.entity_id
_entity_poly.type
_entity_poly.pdbx_seq_one_letter_code
_entity_poly.pdbx_strand_id
1 'polypeptide(L)'
;LVAAGVYPNPVPHAHVVTTTTHKTLAGPRGGLILAKGGSEELYKKLNSAVFPGGQGGPLMHVIAGKAVALKEAMEPEFKTYQQQVAKNAKAMVEVFLERGYKVVSGGTDNHLFLVDLVDKNLTGKEADAALGRANITVNKNSVPNDPKSPFVTSGIRVGTPAITRRGFKEPKRKNWLAGCVTCWTASMMKPLSSASKVKFSTSAHVTRFTRKRNG
;
A
#
# COMPACT_ATOMS: atom_id res chain seq x y z
N LEU A 1 -3.39 -9.15 3.44
CA LEU A 1 -4.76 -9.11 3.98
C LEU A 1 -5.46 -10.46 3.85
N VAL A 2 -5.51 -11.06 2.65
CA VAL A 2 -6.14 -12.38 2.40
C VAL A 2 -5.50 -13.47 3.25
N ALA A 3 -4.18 -13.59 3.26
CA ALA A 3 -3.45 -14.60 4.06
C ALA A 3 -3.72 -14.48 5.58
N ALA A 4 -4.01 -13.27 6.05
CA ALA A 4 -4.35 -13.01 7.45
C ALA A 4 -5.85 -13.17 7.77
N GLY A 5 -6.68 -13.54 6.79
CA GLY A 5 -8.13 -13.62 6.95
C GLY A 5 -8.83 -12.28 7.17
N VAL A 6 -8.20 -11.18 6.77
CA VAL A 6 -8.74 -9.80 6.92
C VAL A 6 -9.47 -9.33 5.66
N TYR A 7 -9.31 -10.03 4.55
CA TYR A 7 -9.95 -9.72 3.28
C TYR A 7 -10.40 -11.01 2.58
N PRO A 8 -11.48 -10.98 1.77
CA PRO A 8 -12.00 -12.17 1.11
C PRO A 8 -10.95 -12.91 0.28
N ASN A 9 -10.99 -14.24 0.32
CA ASN A 9 -10.07 -15.10 -0.42
C ASN A 9 -10.59 -15.33 -1.85
N PRO A 10 -9.87 -14.93 -2.91
CA PRO A 10 -10.30 -15.13 -4.29
C PRO A 10 -10.06 -16.56 -4.80
N VAL A 11 -9.25 -17.36 -4.13
CA VAL A 11 -8.85 -18.70 -4.62
C VAL A 11 -10.04 -19.65 -4.85
N PRO A 12 -11.10 -19.68 -4.02
CA PRO A 12 -12.28 -20.50 -4.29
C PRO A 12 -13.10 -20.08 -5.53
N HIS A 13 -12.92 -18.84 -6.00
CA HIS A 13 -13.73 -18.23 -7.06
C HIS A 13 -12.98 -18.03 -8.37
N ALA A 14 -11.72 -18.49 -8.46
CA ALA A 14 -10.89 -18.32 -9.64
C ALA A 14 -10.07 -19.59 -9.93
N HIS A 15 -9.89 -19.91 -11.22
CA HIS A 15 -9.03 -21.02 -11.64
C HIS A 15 -7.56 -20.75 -11.31
N VAL A 16 -7.13 -19.51 -11.45
CA VAL A 16 -5.77 -19.06 -11.19
C VAL A 16 -5.81 -17.69 -10.52
N VAL A 17 -5.04 -17.52 -9.45
CA VAL A 17 -4.85 -16.24 -8.77
C VAL A 17 -3.38 -15.88 -8.79
N THR A 18 -3.05 -14.67 -9.22
CA THR A 18 -1.70 -14.15 -9.17
C THR A 18 -1.57 -13.04 -8.16
N THR A 19 -0.43 -12.96 -7.50
CA THR A 19 -0.13 -11.91 -6.54
C THR A 19 1.36 -11.58 -6.52
N THR A 20 1.72 -10.51 -5.86
CA THR A 20 3.12 -10.13 -5.60
C THR A 20 3.51 -10.48 -4.17
N THR A 21 4.77 -10.85 -3.97
CA THR A 21 5.30 -11.16 -2.63
C THR A 21 5.85 -9.94 -1.89
N HIS A 22 6.07 -8.81 -2.57
CA HIS A 22 6.80 -7.63 -2.07
C HIS A 22 5.91 -6.46 -1.61
N LYS A 23 4.59 -6.66 -1.53
CA LYS A 23 3.64 -5.64 -1.04
C LYS A 23 3.21 -5.97 0.38
N THR A 24 1.92 -6.22 0.63
CA THR A 24 1.42 -6.50 1.99
C THR A 24 1.95 -7.79 2.60
N LEU A 25 2.44 -8.74 1.80
CA LEU A 25 3.15 -9.92 2.31
C LEU A 25 4.53 -9.60 2.91
N ALA A 26 5.07 -8.41 2.62
CA ALA A 26 6.37 -7.93 3.12
C ALA A 26 7.57 -8.83 2.77
N GLY A 27 7.46 -9.59 1.69
CA GLY A 27 8.51 -10.47 1.17
C GLY A 27 9.41 -9.80 0.12
N PRO A 28 10.31 -10.55 -0.49
CA PRO A 28 11.17 -10.07 -1.55
C PRO A 28 10.37 -9.77 -2.82
N ARG A 29 10.97 -9.01 -3.72
CA ARG A 29 10.37 -8.70 -5.02
C ARG A 29 10.17 -9.98 -5.83
N GLY A 30 8.94 -10.22 -6.29
CA GLY A 30 8.57 -11.41 -7.04
C GLY A 30 7.07 -11.61 -7.16
N GLY A 31 6.68 -12.62 -7.90
CA GLY A 31 5.31 -13.07 -8.09
C GLY A 31 5.03 -14.40 -7.39
N LEU A 32 3.75 -14.69 -7.24
CA LEU A 32 3.22 -15.96 -6.78
C LEU A 32 1.99 -16.29 -7.63
N ILE A 33 1.89 -17.52 -8.10
CA ILE A 33 0.75 -18.04 -8.84
C ILE A 33 0.13 -19.16 -8.01
N LEU A 34 -1.16 -19.04 -7.73
CA LEU A 34 -1.94 -20.01 -6.98
C LEU A 34 -3.02 -20.57 -7.91
N ALA A 35 -3.15 -21.89 -7.95
CA ALA A 35 -4.21 -22.58 -8.68
C ALA A 35 -4.78 -23.70 -7.80
N LYS A 36 -6.11 -23.84 -7.77
CA LYS A 36 -6.80 -24.85 -7.00
C LYS A 36 -7.92 -25.47 -7.84
N GLY A 37 -8.03 -26.77 -7.83
CA GLY A 37 -9.10 -27.50 -8.55
C GLY A 37 -8.90 -27.52 -10.08
N GLY A 38 -7.70 -27.19 -10.55
CA GLY A 38 -7.35 -27.31 -11.97
C GLY A 38 -6.92 -28.72 -12.36
N SER A 39 -6.85 -28.99 -13.66
CA SER A 39 -6.32 -30.24 -14.19
C SER A 39 -4.79 -30.27 -14.12
N GLU A 40 -4.20 -31.46 -14.13
CA GLU A 40 -2.75 -31.64 -14.27
C GLU A 40 -2.19 -30.93 -15.49
N GLU A 41 -2.96 -30.88 -16.59
CA GLU A 41 -2.60 -30.17 -17.80
C GLU A 41 -2.48 -28.65 -17.55
N LEU A 42 -3.41 -28.04 -16.77
CA LEU A 42 -3.34 -26.62 -16.40
C LEU A 42 -2.07 -26.36 -15.57
N TYR A 43 -1.76 -27.19 -14.61
CA TYR A 43 -0.57 -27.00 -13.78
C TYR A 43 0.73 -27.11 -14.60
N LYS A 44 0.80 -28.07 -15.53
CA LYS A 44 1.92 -28.20 -16.47
C LYS A 44 2.06 -26.96 -17.36
N LYS A 45 0.96 -26.43 -17.88
CA LYS A 45 0.96 -25.20 -18.70
C LYS A 45 1.42 -23.98 -17.90
N LEU A 46 0.96 -23.82 -16.65
CA LEU A 46 1.40 -22.73 -15.76
C LEU A 46 2.92 -22.81 -15.49
N ASN A 47 3.43 -23.99 -15.17
CA ASN A 47 4.85 -24.20 -14.96
C ASN A 47 5.67 -23.93 -16.23
N SER A 48 5.24 -24.41 -17.37
CA SER A 48 5.90 -24.19 -18.65
C SER A 48 5.87 -22.71 -19.07
N ALA A 49 4.79 -21.99 -18.80
CA ALA A 49 4.70 -20.57 -19.07
C ALA A 49 5.66 -19.75 -18.20
N VAL A 50 5.93 -20.18 -16.97
CA VAL A 50 6.95 -19.56 -16.13
C VAL A 50 8.34 -19.94 -16.60
N PHE A 51 8.63 -21.23 -16.73
CA PHE A 51 9.91 -21.74 -17.19
C PHE A 51 9.71 -22.93 -18.14
N PRO A 52 10.27 -22.88 -19.35
CA PRO A 52 11.18 -21.86 -19.90
C PRO A 52 10.46 -20.69 -20.61
N GLY A 53 9.13 -20.58 -20.52
CA GLY A 53 8.34 -19.64 -21.33
C GLY A 53 8.67 -18.16 -21.09
N GLY A 54 8.77 -17.73 -19.84
CA GLY A 54 9.00 -16.32 -19.48
C GLY A 54 10.24 -16.06 -18.64
N GLN A 55 10.79 -17.08 -17.98
CA GLN A 55 11.93 -16.98 -17.07
C GLN A 55 12.99 -18.03 -17.37
N GLY A 56 14.21 -17.79 -16.83
CA GLY A 56 15.35 -18.70 -16.88
C GLY A 56 15.73 -19.20 -15.50
N GLY A 57 17.04 -19.23 -15.21
CA GLY A 57 17.55 -19.69 -13.94
C GLY A 57 16.98 -18.95 -12.73
N PRO A 58 16.52 -19.66 -11.68
CA PRO A 58 15.87 -19.05 -10.55
C PRO A 58 16.85 -18.30 -9.63
N LEU A 59 16.41 -17.21 -9.03
CA LEU A 59 17.16 -16.46 -8.03
C LEU A 59 16.92 -17.11 -6.66
N MET A 60 17.82 -18.01 -6.24
CA MET A 60 17.64 -18.82 -5.03
C MET A 60 17.53 -17.99 -3.75
N HIS A 61 18.27 -16.87 -3.64
CA HIS A 61 18.14 -15.94 -2.51
C HIS A 61 16.76 -15.30 -2.43
N VAL A 62 16.10 -15.04 -3.56
CA VAL A 62 14.70 -14.56 -3.59
C VAL A 62 13.75 -15.66 -3.13
N ILE A 63 13.97 -16.90 -3.55
CA ILE A 63 13.15 -18.06 -3.13
C ILE A 63 13.28 -18.26 -1.62
N ALA A 64 14.51 -18.22 -1.08
CA ALA A 64 14.75 -18.29 0.36
C ALA A 64 14.04 -17.15 1.12
N GLY A 65 14.14 -15.92 0.60
CA GLY A 65 13.41 -14.77 1.15
C GLY A 65 11.90 -14.93 1.12
N LYS A 66 11.33 -15.54 0.08
CA LYS A 66 9.91 -15.87 0.01
C LYS A 66 9.52 -16.88 1.11
N ALA A 67 10.33 -17.91 1.33
CA ALA A 67 10.09 -18.91 2.36
C ALA A 67 10.04 -18.27 3.76
N VAL A 68 10.97 -17.37 4.06
CA VAL A 68 10.95 -16.59 5.33
C VAL A 68 9.69 -15.75 5.44
N ALA A 69 9.35 -14.99 4.40
CA ALA A 69 8.18 -14.12 4.41
C ALA A 69 6.86 -14.91 4.58
N LEU A 70 6.75 -16.08 3.94
CA LEU A 70 5.58 -16.95 4.08
C LEU A 70 5.51 -17.54 5.48
N LYS A 71 6.64 -17.92 6.09
CA LYS A 71 6.70 -18.36 7.48
C LYS A 71 6.25 -17.25 8.43
N GLU A 72 6.75 -16.03 8.28
CA GLU A 72 6.31 -14.88 9.06
C GLU A 72 4.81 -14.58 8.88
N ALA A 73 4.27 -14.79 7.66
CA ALA A 73 2.86 -14.59 7.38
C ALA A 73 1.92 -15.60 8.08
N MET A 74 2.45 -16.69 8.61
CA MET A 74 1.71 -17.68 9.41
C MET A 74 1.64 -17.31 10.90
N GLU A 75 2.46 -16.37 11.36
CA GLU A 75 2.52 -15.99 12.77
C GLU A 75 1.34 -15.05 13.16
N PRO A 76 0.88 -15.10 14.41
CA PRO A 76 -0.23 -14.26 14.90
C PRO A 76 0.03 -12.76 14.75
N GLU A 77 1.30 -12.33 14.88
CA GLU A 77 1.72 -10.94 14.75
C GLU A 77 1.44 -10.41 13.35
N PHE A 78 1.55 -11.25 12.32
CA PHE A 78 1.22 -10.87 10.95
C PHE A 78 -0.27 -10.53 10.81
N LYS A 79 -1.16 -11.31 11.44
CA LYS A 79 -2.59 -11.02 11.46
C LYS A 79 -2.88 -9.68 12.13
N THR A 80 -2.25 -9.43 13.29
CA THR A 80 -2.36 -8.17 14.02
C THR A 80 -1.88 -6.99 13.17
N TYR A 81 -0.76 -7.14 12.47
CA TYR A 81 -0.26 -6.15 11.53
C TYR A 81 -1.25 -5.84 10.41
N GLN A 82 -1.81 -6.85 9.76
CA GLN A 82 -2.76 -6.66 8.66
C GLN A 82 -4.07 -6.01 9.12
N GLN A 83 -4.56 -6.36 10.30
CA GLN A 83 -5.71 -5.68 10.92
C GLN A 83 -5.42 -4.19 11.15
N GLN A 84 -4.22 -3.87 11.65
CA GLN A 84 -3.81 -2.49 11.85
C GLN A 84 -3.68 -1.73 10.53
N VAL A 85 -3.20 -2.38 9.45
CA VAL A 85 -3.15 -1.80 8.11
C VAL A 85 -4.54 -1.34 7.65
N ALA A 86 -5.55 -2.21 7.79
CA ALA A 86 -6.92 -1.88 7.41
C ALA A 86 -7.52 -0.77 8.28
N LYS A 87 -7.29 -0.80 9.61
CA LYS A 87 -7.74 0.25 10.53
C LYS A 87 -7.14 1.62 10.19
N ASN A 88 -5.84 1.66 9.91
CA ASN A 88 -5.17 2.88 9.50
C ASN A 88 -5.74 3.45 8.19
N ALA A 89 -6.06 2.58 7.21
CA ALA A 89 -6.66 3.01 5.95
C ALA A 89 -8.04 3.64 6.17
N LYS A 90 -8.90 3.01 6.98
CA LYS A 90 -10.23 3.55 7.31
C LYS A 90 -10.13 4.89 8.04
N ALA A 91 -9.28 4.98 9.06
CA ALA A 91 -9.08 6.22 9.81
C ALA A 91 -8.56 7.38 8.93
N MET A 92 -7.67 7.08 7.96
CA MET A 92 -7.23 8.09 7.00
C MET A 92 -8.36 8.53 6.07
N VAL A 93 -9.18 7.62 5.57
CA VAL A 93 -10.34 7.95 4.74
C VAL A 93 -11.29 8.89 5.48
N GLU A 94 -11.63 8.59 6.73
CA GLU A 94 -12.49 9.45 7.55
C GLU A 94 -11.98 10.90 7.59
N VAL A 95 -10.68 11.10 7.82
CA VAL A 95 -10.08 12.43 7.85
C VAL A 95 -10.14 13.14 6.48
N PHE A 96 -9.97 12.41 5.36
CA PHE A 96 -10.13 12.99 4.03
C PHE A 96 -11.56 13.44 3.77
N LEU A 97 -12.54 12.60 4.12
CA LEU A 97 -13.97 12.92 3.98
C LEU A 97 -14.38 14.10 4.87
N GLU A 98 -13.96 14.13 6.14
CA GLU A 98 -14.19 15.25 7.07
C GLU A 98 -13.65 16.59 6.52
N ARG A 99 -12.62 16.55 5.67
CA ARG A 99 -12.03 17.74 5.02
C ARG A 99 -12.58 18.05 3.65
N GLY A 100 -13.66 17.40 3.26
CA GLY A 100 -14.33 17.63 2.00
C GLY A 100 -13.53 17.16 0.78
N TYR A 101 -12.66 16.14 0.93
CA TYR A 101 -12.09 15.43 -0.19
C TYR A 101 -12.99 14.28 -0.59
N LYS A 102 -13.07 14.03 -1.89
CA LYS A 102 -13.80 12.89 -2.43
C LYS A 102 -12.87 11.67 -2.43
N VAL A 103 -13.32 10.60 -1.79
CA VAL A 103 -12.66 9.30 -1.84
C VAL A 103 -13.44 8.41 -2.79
N VAL A 104 -12.76 7.78 -3.74
CA VAL A 104 -13.37 6.86 -4.70
C VAL A 104 -14.04 5.72 -3.92
N SER A 105 -15.26 5.36 -4.33
CA SER A 105 -16.12 4.38 -3.63
C SER A 105 -16.56 4.79 -2.22
N GLY A 106 -16.35 6.05 -1.80
CA GLY A 106 -16.73 6.55 -0.49
C GLY A 106 -15.94 5.98 0.69
N GLY A 107 -14.96 5.09 0.44
CA GLY A 107 -14.23 4.45 1.52
C GLY A 107 -13.20 3.41 1.07
N THR A 108 -12.81 2.52 1.99
CA THR A 108 -11.95 1.39 1.71
C THR A 108 -12.18 0.24 2.68
N ASP A 109 -12.06 -0.99 2.16
CA ASP A 109 -12.06 -2.23 2.93
C ASP A 109 -10.71 -2.92 2.95
N ASN A 110 -9.69 -2.29 2.36
CA ASN A 110 -8.36 -2.87 2.24
C ASN A 110 -7.25 -1.91 2.73
N HIS A 111 -6.07 -2.00 2.15
CA HIS A 111 -4.86 -1.31 2.57
C HIS A 111 -4.60 0.02 1.86
N LEU A 112 -5.45 0.39 0.91
CA LEU A 112 -5.28 1.61 0.11
C LEU A 112 -6.64 2.25 -0.23
N PHE A 113 -6.59 3.49 -0.65
CA PHE A 113 -7.74 4.22 -1.21
C PHE A 113 -7.26 5.24 -2.24
N LEU A 114 -8.20 5.70 -3.07
CA LEU A 114 -7.98 6.74 -4.06
C LEU A 114 -8.66 8.02 -3.61
N VAL A 115 -7.93 9.13 -3.67
CA VAL A 115 -8.47 10.47 -3.45
C VAL A 115 -8.68 11.12 -4.81
N ASP A 116 -9.90 11.55 -5.08
CA ASP A 116 -10.29 12.29 -6.26
C ASP A 116 -10.02 13.78 -6.02
N LEU A 117 -9.27 14.40 -6.92
CA LEU A 117 -8.84 15.80 -6.83
C LEU A 117 -9.49 16.69 -7.91
N VAL A 118 -10.41 16.14 -8.73
CA VAL A 118 -11.07 16.87 -9.82
C VAL A 118 -11.73 18.15 -9.29
N ASP A 119 -12.55 18.03 -8.24
CA ASP A 119 -13.28 19.17 -7.65
C ASP A 119 -12.37 20.18 -6.92
N LYS A 120 -11.10 19.84 -6.73
CA LYS A 120 -10.09 20.72 -6.12
C LYS A 120 -9.23 21.44 -7.16
N ASN A 121 -9.48 21.23 -8.45
CA ASN A 121 -8.68 21.74 -9.56
C ASN A 121 -7.18 21.40 -9.43
N LEU A 122 -6.88 20.22 -8.88
CA LEU A 122 -5.52 19.73 -8.68
C LEU A 122 -5.30 18.47 -9.53
N THR A 123 -4.11 18.34 -10.06
CA THR A 123 -3.71 17.11 -10.74
C THR A 123 -2.98 16.16 -9.80
N GLY A 124 -3.05 14.86 -10.11
CA GLY A 124 -2.28 13.86 -9.38
C GLY A 124 -0.77 14.13 -9.44
N LYS A 125 -0.27 14.65 -10.57
CA LYS A 125 1.13 15.03 -10.76
C LYS A 125 1.56 16.18 -9.82
N GLU A 126 0.74 17.22 -9.68
CA GLU A 126 1.02 18.33 -8.77
C GLU A 126 0.97 17.89 -7.31
N ALA A 127 -0.03 17.08 -6.95
CA ALA A 127 -0.17 16.53 -5.61
C ALA A 127 1.01 15.63 -5.22
N ASP A 128 1.43 14.72 -6.10
CA ASP A 128 2.59 13.84 -5.90
C ASP A 128 3.88 14.67 -5.70
N ALA A 129 4.12 15.67 -6.54
CA ALA A 129 5.28 16.55 -6.42
C ALA A 129 5.25 17.38 -5.12
N ALA A 130 4.09 17.91 -4.72
CA ALA A 130 3.95 18.69 -3.49
C ALA A 130 4.18 17.83 -2.24
N LEU A 131 3.60 16.64 -2.21
CA LEU A 131 3.76 15.68 -1.11
C LEU A 131 5.20 15.15 -1.03
N GLY A 132 5.84 14.89 -2.17
CA GLY A 132 7.24 14.50 -2.24
C GLY A 132 8.18 15.51 -1.58
N ARG A 133 7.93 16.82 -1.75
CA ARG A 133 8.68 17.87 -1.04
C ARG A 133 8.50 17.82 0.49
N ALA A 134 7.38 17.28 0.95
CA ALA A 134 7.11 17.06 2.37
C ALA A 134 7.58 15.67 2.86
N ASN A 135 8.33 14.92 2.05
CA ASN A 135 8.75 13.53 2.31
C ASN A 135 7.57 12.55 2.50
N ILE A 136 6.45 12.81 1.85
CA ILE A 136 5.27 11.94 1.85
C ILE A 136 5.17 11.31 0.47
N THR A 137 5.38 10.00 0.40
CA THR A 137 5.31 9.24 -0.86
C THR A 137 3.89 8.78 -1.13
N VAL A 138 3.35 9.15 -2.27
CA VAL A 138 2.09 8.66 -2.83
C VAL A 138 2.31 8.26 -4.29
N ASN A 139 1.26 7.77 -4.94
CA ASN A 139 1.27 7.57 -6.39
C ASN A 139 0.19 8.44 -7.01
N LYS A 140 0.53 9.21 -8.05
CA LYS A 140 -0.51 9.76 -8.93
C LYS A 140 -1.29 8.60 -9.53
N ASN A 141 -2.61 8.76 -9.62
CA ASN A 141 -3.49 7.70 -10.09
C ASN A 141 -4.70 8.29 -10.81
N SER A 142 -5.11 7.66 -11.91
CA SER A 142 -6.38 8.03 -12.54
C SER A 142 -7.54 7.67 -11.63
N VAL A 143 -8.57 8.49 -11.69
CA VAL A 143 -9.87 8.25 -11.04
C VAL A 143 -10.90 7.79 -12.07
N PRO A 144 -12.03 7.22 -11.68
CA PRO A 144 -13.10 6.88 -12.60
C PRO A 144 -13.53 8.11 -13.42
N ASN A 145 -13.63 7.93 -14.75
CA ASN A 145 -13.94 9.01 -15.71
C ASN A 145 -12.95 10.20 -15.64
N ASP A 146 -11.68 9.92 -15.41
CA ASP A 146 -10.64 10.95 -15.26
C ASP A 146 -10.58 11.86 -16.52
N PRO A 147 -10.73 13.19 -16.37
CA PRO A 147 -10.66 14.12 -17.49
C PRO A 147 -9.22 14.38 -17.97
N LYS A 148 -8.21 13.91 -17.27
CA LYS A 148 -6.79 14.08 -17.60
C LYS A 148 -6.17 12.80 -18.18
N SER A 149 -5.07 12.97 -18.89
CA SER A 149 -4.32 11.84 -19.43
C SER A 149 -3.69 10.97 -18.31
N PRO A 150 -3.38 9.68 -18.57
CA PRO A 150 -2.72 8.82 -17.59
C PRO A 150 -1.36 9.32 -17.08
N PHE A 151 -0.72 10.24 -17.80
CA PHE A 151 0.56 10.85 -17.41
C PHE A 151 0.40 11.99 -16.39
N VAL A 152 -0.78 12.58 -16.32
CA VAL A 152 -1.11 13.71 -15.43
C VAL A 152 -1.98 13.24 -14.28
N THR A 153 -3.09 12.58 -14.57
CA THR A 153 -4.11 12.05 -13.66
C THR A 153 -4.82 13.13 -12.82
N SER A 154 -5.98 12.80 -12.28
CA SER A 154 -6.74 13.70 -11.40
C SER A 154 -6.90 13.13 -9.98
N GLY A 155 -6.07 12.17 -9.60
CA GLY A 155 -6.11 11.58 -8.27
C GLY A 155 -4.78 11.11 -7.75
N ILE A 156 -4.78 10.72 -6.50
CA ILE A 156 -3.65 10.08 -5.83
C ILE A 156 -4.10 8.79 -5.15
N ARG A 157 -3.20 7.82 -5.10
CA ARG A 157 -3.38 6.57 -4.35
C ARG A 157 -2.56 6.61 -3.08
N VAL A 158 -3.23 6.36 -1.98
CA VAL A 158 -2.66 6.33 -0.64
C VAL A 158 -2.74 4.91 -0.10
N GLY A 159 -1.65 4.43 0.50
CA GLY A 159 -1.60 3.10 1.10
C GLY A 159 -0.96 3.13 2.49
N THR A 160 -1.39 2.24 3.36
CA THR A 160 -1.02 2.23 4.78
C THR A 160 -0.02 1.15 5.22
N PRO A 161 0.35 0.12 4.42
CA PRO A 161 1.26 -0.93 4.88
C PRO A 161 2.61 -0.41 5.39
N ALA A 162 3.23 0.51 4.66
CA ALA A 162 4.55 1.05 5.00
C ALA A 162 4.56 1.83 6.31
N ILE A 163 3.56 2.68 6.53
CA ILE A 163 3.44 3.45 7.76
C ILE A 163 3.10 2.54 8.94
N THR A 164 2.24 1.55 8.73
CA THR A 164 1.89 0.57 9.77
C THR A 164 3.12 -0.24 10.20
N ARG A 165 3.97 -0.67 9.25
CA ARG A 165 5.22 -1.39 9.55
C ARG A 165 6.20 -0.52 10.35
N ARG A 166 6.13 0.80 10.22
CA ARG A 166 6.90 1.77 11.02
C ARG A 166 6.29 2.08 12.39
N GLY A 167 5.24 1.36 12.79
CA GLY A 167 4.62 1.49 14.10
C GLY A 167 3.49 2.51 14.19
N PHE A 168 3.05 3.07 13.08
CA PHE A 168 1.90 3.97 13.07
C PHE A 168 0.61 3.17 13.32
N LYS A 169 -0.20 3.69 14.23
CA LYS A 169 -1.53 3.17 14.57
C LYS A 169 -2.55 4.28 14.38
N GLU A 170 -3.85 3.91 14.34
CA GLU A 170 -4.90 4.91 14.40
C GLU A 170 -4.71 5.75 15.67
N PRO A 171 -4.82 7.07 15.60
CA PRO A 171 -4.56 7.91 16.75
C PRO A 171 -5.65 7.72 17.81
N LYS A 172 -5.23 7.60 19.07
CA LYS A 172 -6.13 7.78 20.23
C LYS A 172 -6.71 9.21 20.31
N ARG A 173 -6.17 10.13 19.51
CA ARG A 173 -6.67 11.48 19.23
C ARG A 173 -6.47 11.78 17.75
N LYS A 174 -7.51 12.31 17.10
CA LYS A 174 -7.56 12.70 15.67
C LYS A 174 -6.45 13.67 15.21
N ASN A 175 -5.54 14.07 16.09
CA ASN A 175 -4.64 15.20 15.90
C ASN A 175 -3.41 14.93 15.00
N TRP A 176 -2.81 13.72 15.00
CA TRP A 176 -1.62 13.53 14.18
C TRP A 176 -1.95 13.13 12.72
N LEU A 177 -3.00 12.31 12.50
CA LEU A 177 -3.54 12.09 11.15
C LEU A 177 -4.09 13.38 10.57
N ALA A 178 -4.80 14.17 11.41
CA ALA A 178 -5.18 15.53 11.06
C ALA A 178 -3.94 16.38 10.76
N GLY A 179 -2.86 16.27 11.50
CA GLY A 179 -1.57 16.92 11.22
C GLY A 179 -0.94 16.46 9.91
N CYS A 180 -0.90 15.17 9.63
CA CYS A 180 -0.43 14.63 8.34
C CYS A 180 -1.31 15.11 7.18
N VAL A 181 -2.64 15.04 7.30
CA VAL A 181 -3.55 15.52 6.26
C VAL A 181 -3.51 17.07 6.18
N THR A 182 -3.32 17.80 7.30
CA THR A 182 -3.11 19.27 7.27
C THR A 182 -1.81 19.63 6.56
N CYS A 183 -0.73 18.91 6.82
CA CYS A 183 0.52 19.07 6.08
C CYS A 183 0.34 18.72 4.60
N TRP A 184 -0.46 17.73 4.29
CA TRP A 184 -0.85 17.36 2.94
C TRP A 184 -1.62 18.47 2.25
N THR A 185 -2.70 18.96 2.88
CA THR A 185 -3.52 20.02 2.30
C THR A 185 -2.76 21.33 2.19
N ALA A 186 -1.98 21.70 3.21
CA ALA A 186 -1.14 22.89 3.18
C ALA A 186 -0.03 22.80 2.11
N SER A 187 0.56 21.61 1.91
CA SER A 187 1.58 21.40 0.86
C SER A 187 0.99 21.41 -0.54
N MET A 188 -0.26 20.99 -0.72
CA MET A 188 -0.98 21.04 -1.99
C MET A 188 -1.49 22.46 -2.30
N MET A 189 -1.83 23.26 -1.29
CA MET A 189 -2.41 24.61 -1.49
C MET A 189 -1.38 25.73 -1.61
N LYS A 190 -0.08 25.47 -1.36
CA LYS A 190 0.96 26.48 -1.54
C LYS A 190 1.41 26.57 -2.99
N PRO A 191 1.43 27.77 -3.60
CA PRO A 191 2.02 27.94 -4.91
C PRO A 191 3.50 27.53 -4.92
N LEU A 192 3.98 27.06 -6.05
CA LEU A 192 5.32 26.51 -6.32
C LEU A 192 6.51 27.39 -5.89
N SER A 193 6.28 28.67 -5.51
CA SER A 193 7.29 29.68 -5.25
C SER A 193 7.75 29.84 -3.79
N SER A 194 7.12 29.18 -2.82
CA SER A 194 7.50 29.34 -1.41
C SER A 194 7.79 28.00 -0.73
N ALA A 195 9.00 27.49 -0.94
CA ALA A 195 9.55 26.35 -0.20
C ALA A 195 10.00 26.76 1.20
N SER A 196 9.08 26.99 2.12
CA SER A 196 9.44 27.01 3.54
C SER A 196 9.51 25.56 4.02
N LYS A 197 10.72 25.13 4.43
CA LYS A 197 10.97 23.85 5.07
C LYS A 197 10.11 23.74 6.32
N VAL A 198 9.00 23.00 6.25
CA VAL A 198 8.29 22.57 7.46
C VAL A 198 9.18 21.53 8.13
N LYS A 199 9.85 21.91 9.21
CA LYS A 199 10.59 20.97 10.05
C LYS A 199 9.55 20.07 10.73
N PHE A 200 9.45 18.82 10.27
CA PHE A 200 8.82 17.77 11.04
C PHE A 200 9.73 17.49 12.25
N SER A 201 9.27 17.84 13.44
CA SER A 201 9.80 17.26 14.65
C SER A 201 9.36 15.79 14.68
N THR A 202 10.18 14.92 14.14
CA THR A 202 10.04 13.48 14.27
C THR A 202 10.48 13.08 15.69
N SER A 203 9.63 13.26 16.68
CA SER A 203 9.70 12.43 17.88
C SER A 203 9.03 11.08 17.65
N ALA A 204 9.31 10.46 16.53
CA ALA A 204 9.09 9.04 16.33
C ALA A 204 10.35 8.34 16.82
N HIS A 205 10.34 7.81 18.03
CA HIS A 205 11.29 6.80 18.44
C HIS A 205 11.27 5.70 17.39
N VAL A 206 12.28 5.67 16.55
CA VAL A 206 12.61 4.53 15.73
C VAL A 206 13.07 3.46 16.71
N THR A 207 12.15 2.62 17.15
CA THR A 207 12.50 1.41 17.87
C THR A 207 13.25 0.53 16.87
N ARG A 208 14.58 0.57 16.93
CA ARG A 208 15.43 -0.43 16.28
C ARG A 208 15.01 -1.78 16.85
N PHE A 209 14.43 -2.62 16.03
CA PHE A 209 14.32 -4.05 16.29
C PHE A 209 15.72 -4.67 16.18
N THR A 210 16.53 -4.47 17.22
CA THR A 210 17.67 -5.35 17.45
C THR A 210 17.13 -6.56 18.19
N ARG A 211 16.96 -7.65 17.47
CA ARG A 211 16.74 -8.97 18.04
C ARG A 211 17.92 -9.26 18.96
N LYS A 212 17.74 -9.19 20.28
CA LYS A 212 18.70 -9.77 21.23
C LYS A 212 18.78 -11.27 20.91
N ARG A 213 19.89 -11.72 20.38
CA ARG A 213 20.24 -13.14 20.41
C ARG A 213 20.53 -13.45 21.88
N ASN A 214 19.62 -14.16 22.52
CA ASN A 214 19.96 -14.86 23.73
C ASN A 214 20.75 -16.10 23.30
N GLY A 215 22.00 -16.21 23.78
CA GLY A 215 22.85 -17.36 23.65
C GLY A 215 22.31 -18.59 24.37
#